data_557011e87fe6de346f97ce144b80bbb6
#
_entry.id   557011e87fe6de346f97ce144b80bbb6
#
_cell.length_a   1.000
_cell.length_b   1.000
_cell.length_c   1.000
_cell.angle_alpha   90.00
_cell.angle_beta   90.00
_cell.angle_gamma   90.00
#
_symmetry.space_group_name_H-M   'P 1'
#
loop_
_entity.id
_entity.type
_entity.pdbx_description
1 polymer ?
#
loop_
_entity_poly.entity_id
_entity_poly.type
_entity_poly.pdbx_seq_one_letter_code
_entity_poly.pdbx_strand_id
1 'polypeptide(L)'
;MEISEAARRRADVVVVGSGLAGLLAALTARESGAAVTLVAQGEIGKSANSWLASGGLAAVTGVDPEDSPELHLADIRRTARGLVFDDIARTFVAEAGPAIRRLEALGVAFHRTDADLALFPAPGHSRARSIRCEGGGAVGLMTTLLDRASEAGIALLGQTTAIEVLKDAGGAAAGLLCHGPDGWLEIEAGAVLLACGGMGRIFPVTSNHALADGSGYYLALKAGAVLTDLEFVQFTPTSLAWPPEVRGTSTGGGLMAQPGVKLLNARGERFMHRYDPERLEASTRDVLSRAIFREVSEGRGTPHHAVWVDMSETDRAAVAQVSGRFLRAIAAVGIDPFTERVEVAPDVHFAMGGVAADVDGRTAVPGLFAAGEITAGLHGATRLNSNGLTEAAVFGIRAGRAAAGHAARSGLRP
;
A
#
# COMPACT_ATOMS: atom_id res chain seq x y z
N MET A 1 -11.39 -20.77 -27.74
CA MET A 1 -11.22 -19.43 -28.33
C MET A 1 -9.76 -19.35 -28.78
N GLU A 2 -9.53 -19.34 -30.08
CA GLU A 2 -8.17 -19.29 -30.62
C GLU A 2 -7.61 -17.87 -30.42
N ILE A 3 -6.48 -17.74 -29.75
CA ILE A 3 -5.76 -16.47 -29.51
C ILE A 3 -4.92 -16.11 -30.78
N SER A 4 -5.33 -16.54 -31.95
CA SER A 4 -4.56 -16.43 -33.20
C SER A 4 -4.34 -14.99 -33.71
N GLU A 5 -4.95 -13.96 -33.10
CA GLU A 5 -4.89 -12.56 -33.51
C GLU A 5 -4.35 -11.61 -32.43
N ALA A 6 -3.60 -12.10 -31.44
CA ALA A 6 -3.01 -11.22 -30.43
C ALA A 6 -1.99 -10.26 -31.08
N ALA A 7 -2.13 -8.97 -30.81
CA ALA A 7 -1.08 -8.00 -31.14
C ALA A 7 0.21 -8.36 -30.37
N ARG A 8 1.37 -8.09 -30.97
CA ARG A 8 2.68 -8.43 -30.36
C ARG A 8 3.50 -7.18 -30.08
N ARG A 9 4.11 -7.15 -28.93
CA ARG A 9 5.08 -6.12 -28.50
C ARG A 9 6.30 -6.79 -27.88
N ARG A 10 7.39 -6.02 -27.82
CA ARG A 10 8.60 -6.42 -27.10
C ARG A 10 8.99 -5.36 -26.09
N ALA A 11 9.56 -5.79 -24.98
CA ALA A 11 10.16 -4.96 -23.96
C ALA A 11 11.32 -5.72 -23.31
N ASP A 12 12.28 -5.04 -22.71
CA ASP A 12 13.27 -5.72 -21.86
C ASP A 12 12.61 -6.12 -20.53
N VAL A 13 11.82 -5.20 -19.96
CA VAL A 13 11.09 -5.41 -18.70
C VAL A 13 9.61 -5.04 -18.88
N VAL A 14 8.71 -5.94 -18.53
CA VAL A 14 7.29 -5.62 -18.38
C VAL A 14 6.94 -5.53 -16.90
N VAL A 15 6.33 -4.40 -16.49
CA VAL A 15 5.88 -4.15 -15.10
C VAL A 15 4.36 -4.20 -15.06
N VAL A 16 3.80 -4.99 -14.14
CA VAL A 16 2.36 -5.15 -13.95
C VAL A 16 1.92 -4.41 -12.68
N GLY A 17 1.16 -3.34 -12.86
CA GLY A 17 0.69 -2.46 -11.80
C GLY A 17 1.37 -1.09 -11.80
N SER A 18 0.56 -0.04 -11.69
CA SER A 18 0.98 1.36 -11.74
C SER A 18 0.91 2.07 -10.38
N GLY A 19 0.93 1.32 -9.27
CA GLY A 19 1.12 1.85 -7.93
C GLY A 19 2.55 2.35 -7.72
N LEU A 20 2.86 2.82 -6.51
CA LEU A 20 4.18 3.37 -6.17
C LEU A 20 5.33 2.40 -6.50
N ALA A 21 5.18 1.12 -6.14
CA ALA A 21 6.19 0.11 -6.42
C ALA A 21 6.43 -0.07 -7.92
N GLY A 22 5.34 -0.16 -8.71
CA GLY A 22 5.45 -0.34 -10.16
C GLY A 22 6.03 0.85 -10.89
N LEU A 23 5.64 2.08 -10.55
CA LEU A 23 6.21 3.29 -11.15
C LEU A 23 7.70 3.44 -10.83
N LEU A 24 8.11 3.22 -9.57
CA LEU A 24 9.53 3.28 -9.20
C LEU A 24 10.34 2.14 -9.81
N ALA A 25 9.77 0.93 -9.92
CA ALA A 25 10.41 -0.19 -10.61
C ALA A 25 10.62 0.13 -12.09
N ALA A 26 9.60 0.65 -12.77
CA ALA A 26 9.67 1.02 -14.19
C ALA A 26 10.69 2.13 -14.43
N LEU A 27 10.69 3.20 -13.61
CA LEU A 27 11.66 4.28 -13.69
C LEU A 27 13.09 3.77 -13.47
N THR A 28 13.31 2.95 -12.44
CA THR A 28 14.64 2.41 -12.14
C THR A 28 15.15 1.45 -13.21
N ALA A 29 14.27 0.61 -13.77
CA ALA A 29 14.63 -0.26 -14.88
C ALA A 29 14.98 0.56 -16.12
N ARG A 30 14.21 1.61 -16.42
CA ARG A 30 14.48 2.53 -17.53
C ARG A 30 15.82 3.25 -17.39
N GLU A 31 16.12 3.77 -16.20
CA GLU A 31 17.42 4.40 -15.88
C GLU A 31 18.60 3.42 -15.99
N SER A 32 18.32 2.13 -15.78
CA SER A 32 19.30 1.05 -16.00
C SER A 32 19.47 0.67 -17.48
N GLY A 33 18.82 1.40 -18.40
CA GLY A 33 18.95 1.23 -19.84
C GLY A 33 17.92 0.27 -20.48
N ALA A 34 16.99 -0.29 -19.72
CA ALA A 34 16.00 -1.21 -20.25
C ALA A 34 14.87 -0.48 -21.01
N ALA A 35 14.35 -1.11 -22.08
CA ALA A 35 13.08 -0.76 -22.68
C ALA A 35 11.94 -1.30 -21.79
N VAL A 36 11.10 -0.40 -21.24
CA VAL A 36 10.08 -0.76 -20.24
C VAL A 36 8.69 -0.55 -20.78
N THR A 37 7.82 -1.55 -20.57
CA THR A 37 6.37 -1.43 -20.71
C THR A 37 5.71 -1.62 -19.36
N LEU A 38 4.84 -0.68 -18.94
CA LEU A 38 4.05 -0.76 -17.73
C LEU A 38 2.59 -0.99 -18.11
N VAL A 39 1.99 -2.05 -17.53
CA VAL A 39 0.61 -2.46 -17.75
C VAL A 39 -0.20 -2.24 -16.48
N ALA A 40 -1.40 -1.67 -16.60
CA ALA A 40 -2.32 -1.53 -15.48
C ALA A 40 -3.76 -1.77 -15.89
N GLN A 41 -4.49 -2.51 -15.07
CA GLN A 41 -5.90 -2.87 -15.28
C GLN A 41 -6.83 -1.65 -15.35
N GLY A 42 -6.49 -0.57 -14.66
CA GLY A 42 -7.27 0.67 -14.68
C GLY A 42 -6.49 1.86 -15.23
N GLU A 43 -6.84 3.06 -14.79
CA GLU A 43 -6.15 4.29 -15.14
C GLU A 43 -4.76 4.31 -14.50
N ILE A 44 -3.72 4.55 -15.32
CA ILE A 44 -2.33 4.54 -14.89
C ILE A 44 -2.11 5.53 -13.72
N GLY A 45 -1.45 5.04 -12.67
CA GLY A 45 -1.11 5.81 -11.47
C GLY A 45 -2.29 6.11 -10.54
N LYS A 46 -3.52 6.15 -11.03
CA LYS A 46 -4.71 6.55 -10.26
C LYS A 46 -5.51 5.36 -9.72
N SER A 47 -5.56 4.26 -10.45
CA SER A 47 -6.29 3.05 -10.05
C SER A 47 -5.46 2.15 -9.14
N ALA A 48 -4.96 2.68 -8.02
CA ALA A 48 -4.10 1.98 -7.09
C ALA A 48 -4.32 2.45 -5.64
N ASN A 49 -4.04 1.57 -4.66
CA ASN A 49 -4.05 1.94 -3.23
C ASN A 49 -3.08 3.08 -2.92
N SER A 50 -1.97 3.18 -3.62
CA SER A 50 -1.00 4.29 -3.47
C SER A 50 -1.64 5.65 -3.74
N TRP A 51 -2.55 5.78 -4.71
CA TRP A 51 -3.28 7.01 -4.99
C TRP A 51 -4.23 7.41 -3.85
N LEU A 52 -4.83 6.41 -3.18
CA LEU A 52 -5.77 6.61 -2.08
C LEU A 52 -5.07 6.84 -0.73
N ALA A 53 -3.77 6.57 -0.64
CA ALA A 53 -3.02 6.61 0.59
C ALA A 53 -2.92 8.03 1.18
N SER A 54 -2.80 8.10 2.50
CA SER A 54 -2.64 9.37 3.24
C SER A 54 -1.26 10.02 3.06
N GLY A 55 -0.35 9.40 2.30
CA GLY A 55 0.95 9.96 1.93
C GLY A 55 2.01 9.89 3.04
N GLY A 56 1.83 9.04 4.05
CA GLY A 56 2.83 8.82 5.10
C GLY A 56 3.87 7.77 4.71
N LEU A 57 5.16 8.12 4.79
CA LEU A 57 6.30 7.22 4.58
C LEU A 57 7.17 7.21 5.85
N ALA A 58 7.50 6.03 6.38
CA ALA A 58 8.35 5.92 7.56
C ALA A 58 9.79 5.63 7.16
N ALA A 59 10.71 6.49 7.58
CA ALA A 59 12.14 6.32 7.33
C ALA A 59 13.00 7.02 8.38
N VAL A 60 14.14 6.45 8.69
CA VAL A 60 15.21 7.11 9.43
C VAL A 60 15.96 8.02 8.46
N THR A 61 15.90 9.33 8.68
CA THR A 61 16.45 10.34 7.76
C THR A 61 17.69 11.05 8.31
N GLY A 62 17.98 10.88 9.60
CA GLY A 62 19.04 11.60 10.30
C GLY A 62 18.59 12.97 10.87
N VAL A 63 17.34 13.37 10.66
CA VAL A 63 16.78 14.61 11.25
C VAL A 63 16.63 14.47 12.78
N ASP A 64 16.17 13.31 13.27
CA ASP A 64 16.22 12.97 14.68
C ASP A 64 17.53 12.21 14.95
N PRO A 65 18.51 12.80 15.69
CA PRO A 65 19.80 12.15 15.96
C PRO A 65 19.69 10.96 16.92
N GLU A 66 18.57 10.81 17.61
CA GLU A 66 18.31 9.69 18.51
C GLU A 66 17.58 8.53 17.82
N ASP A 67 17.15 8.69 16.56
CA ASP A 67 16.55 7.62 15.78
C ASP A 67 17.59 6.84 14.98
N SER A 68 17.37 5.53 14.81
CA SER A 68 18.29 4.68 14.06
C SER A 68 17.55 3.56 13.30
N PRO A 69 18.18 2.97 12.26
CA PRO A 69 17.66 1.79 11.59
C PRO A 69 17.40 0.62 12.56
N GLU A 70 18.19 0.45 13.60
CA GLU A 70 18.02 -0.59 14.62
C GLU A 70 16.75 -0.37 15.45
N LEU A 71 16.44 0.88 15.84
CA LEU A 71 15.20 1.22 16.53
C LEU A 71 13.99 0.98 15.62
N HIS A 72 14.08 1.36 14.34
CA HIS A 72 13.02 1.10 13.37
C HIS A 72 12.80 -0.42 13.17
N LEU A 73 13.88 -1.19 13.06
CA LEU A 73 13.82 -2.65 12.97
C LEU A 73 13.18 -3.29 14.21
N ALA A 74 13.53 -2.78 15.40
CA ALA A 74 12.93 -3.25 16.66
C ALA A 74 11.41 -2.98 16.68
N ASP A 75 10.97 -1.80 16.22
CA ASP A 75 9.57 -1.45 16.12
C ASP A 75 8.81 -2.35 15.13
N ILE A 76 9.42 -2.65 13.97
CA ILE A 76 8.88 -3.57 12.97
C ILE A 76 8.72 -4.97 13.58
N ARG A 77 9.77 -5.53 14.16
CA ARG A 77 9.75 -6.88 14.77
C ARG A 77 8.71 -7.00 15.88
N ARG A 78 8.60 -5.98 16.73
CA ARG A 78 7.60 -5.93 17.79
C ARG A 78 6.18 -5.92 17.23
N THR A 79 5.92 -5.08 16.24
CA THR A 79 4.60 -4.95 15.60
C THR A 79 4.23 -6.20 14.82
N ALA A 80 5.15 -6.73 14.05
CA ALA A 80 5.01 -7.96 13.27
C ALA A 80 4.96 -9.25 14.10
N ARG A 81 5.04 -9.16 15.45
CA ARG A 81 5.08 -10.30 16.38
C ARG A 81 6.25 -11.27 16.13
N GLY A 82 7.36 -10.76 15.64
CA GLY A 82 8.56 -11.55 15.31
C GLY A 82 8.47 -12.30 13.97
N LEU A 83 7.36 -12.24 13.26
CA LEU A 83 7.12 -12.96 12.01
C LEU A 83 7.61 -12.16 10.81
N VAL A 84 8.89 -11.78 10.78
CA VAL A 84 9.52 -11.07 9.66
C VAL A 84 10.64 -11.93 9.05
N PHE A 85 10.89 -11.75 7.77
CA PHE A 85 12.11 -12.27 7.14
C PHE A 85 13.22 -11.25 7.43
N ASP A 86 14.25 -11.69 8.15
CA ASP A 86 15.23 -10.80 8.76
C ASP A 86 16.04 -9.99 7.73
N ASP A 87 16.37 -10.60 6.60
CA ASP A 87 17.07 -9.97 5.47
C ASP A 87 16.20 -8.87 4.81
N ILE A 88 14.91 -9.15 4.61
CA ILE A 88 13.94 -8.18 4.08
C ILE A 88 13.81 -6.99 5.03
N ALA A 89 13.61 -7.25 6.34
CA ALA A 89 13.42 -6.18 7.31
C ALA A 89 14.67 -5.32 7.51
N ARG A 90 15.87 -5.92 7.52
CA ARG A 90 17.14 -5.19 7.59
C ARG A 90 17.39 -4.34 6.36
N THR A 91 17.17 -4.91 5.17
CA THR A 91 17.29 -4.18 3.90
C THR A 91 16.33 -3.00 3.87
N PHE A 92 15.08 -3.20 4.29
CA PHE A 92 14.08 -2.15 4.35
C PHE A 92 14.54 -0.96 5.20
N VAL A 93 14.95 -1.19 6.46
CA VAL A 93 15.33 -0.08 7.34
C VAL A 93 16.61 0.62 6.90
N ALA A 94 17.55 -0.09 6.28
CA ALA A 94 18.77 0.49 5.74
C ALA A 94 18.51 1.38 4.50
N GLU A 95 17.56 1.00 3.66
CA GLU A 95 17.28 1.69 2.40
C GLU A 95 16.08 2.64 2.45
N ALA A 96 15.32 2.70 3.54
CA ALA A 96 14.18 3.60 3.70
C ALA A 96 14.58 5.08 3.52
N GLY A 97 15.62 5.55 4.21
CA GLY A 97 16.13 6.92 4.05
C GLY A 97 16.63 7.24 2.63
N PRO A 98 17.49 6.42 2.03
CA PRO A 98 17.83 6.53 0.60
C PRO A 98 16.63 6.60 -0.35
N ALA A 99 15.58 5.81 -0.11
CA ALA A 99 14.36 5.83 -0.94
C ALA A 99 13.61 7.17 -0.82
N ILE A 100 13.54 7.79 0.37
CA ILE A 100 12.97 9.14 0.53
C ILE A 100 13.78 10.16 -0.27
N ARG A 101 15.11 10.16 -0.14
CA ARG A 101 15.97 11.08 -0.93
C ARG A 101 15.80 10.86 -2.44
N ARG A 102 15.59 9.61 -2.87
CA ARG A 102 15.30 9.31 -4.27
C ARG A 102 13.98 9.93 -4.73
N LEU A 103 12.94 9.87 -3.92
CA LEU A 103 11.63 10.50 -4.21
C LEU A 103 11.77 12.03 -4.30
N GLU A 104 12.52 12.66 -3.39
CA GLU A 104 12.82 14.10 -3.47
C GLU A 104 13.56 14.45 -4.77
N ALA A 105 14.57 13.67 -5.15
CA ALA A 105 15.32 13.87 -6.39
C ALA A 105 14.44 13.73 -7.66
N LEU A 106 13.36 12.94 -7.58
CA LEU A 106 12.35 12.85 -8.64
C LEU A 106 11.36 14.02 -8.64
N GLY A 107 11.41 14.90 -7.61
CA GLY A 107 10.56 16.07 -7.50
C GLY A 107 9.34 15.91 -6.58
N VAL A 108 9.29 14.83 -5.78
CA VAL A 108 8.22 14.66 -4.79
C VAL A 108 8.42 15.66 -3.65
N ALA A 109 7.39 16.45 -3.36
CA ALA A 109 7.39 17.42 -2.27
C ALA A 109 6.92 16.79 -0.95
N PHE A 110 7.70 17.03 0.11
CA PHE A 110 7.38 16.58 1.48
C PHE A 110 7.27 17.79 2.41
N HIS A 111 6.43 17.66 3.43
CA HIS A 111 6.33 18.68 4.49
C HIS A 111 7.69 18.89 5.15
N ARG A 112 8.03 20.16 5.38
CA ARG A 112 9.27 20.58 6.03
C ARG A 112 9.01 21.43 7.25
N THR A 113 9.95 21.39 8.19
CA THR A 113 10.10 22.36 9.27
C THR A 113 11.46 23.00 9.05
N ASP A 114 11.48 24.28 8.72
CA ASP A 114 12.66 24.99 8.22
C ASP A 114 13.27 24.29 6.97
N ALA A 115 14.54 23.91 7.04
CA ALA A 115 15.22 23.20 5.94
C ALA A 115 15.05 21.67 5.97
N ASP A 116 14.61 21.10 7.10
CA ASP A 116 14.55 19.66 7.33
C ASP A 116 13.18 19.08 7.03
N LEU A 117 13.13 17.75 6.80
CA LEU A 117 11.88 17.01 6.67
C LEU A 117 11.09 17.06 7.99
N ALA A 118 9.82 17.42 7.93
CA ALA A 118 8.95 17.36 9.09
C ALA A 118 8.64 15.89 9.45
N LEU A 119 8.99 15.49 10.67
CA LEU A 119 8.75 14.15 11.20
C LEU A 119 7.51 14.12 12.08
N PHE A 120 6.60 13.20 11.78
CA PHE A 120 5.36 13.04 12.52
C PHE A 120 5.35 11.74 13.32
N PRO A 121 4.81 11.75 14.56
CA PRO A 121 4.57 10.53 15.29
C PRO A 121 3.54 9.67 14.56
N ALA A 122 3.74 8.34 14.61
CA ALA A 122 2.82 7.39 14.03
C ALA A 122 2.65 6.18 14.98
N PRO A 123 1.43 5.58 15.06
CA PRO A 123 1.17 4.47 15.96
C PRO A 123 2.14 3.30 15.77
N GLY A 124 2.66 2.79 16.87
CA GLY A 124 3.59 1.66 16.90
C GLY A 124 5.06 2.02 16.78
N HIS A 125 5.40 3.24 16.37
CA HIS A 125 6.78 3.72 16.33
C HIS A 125 7.26 4.21 17.69
N SER A 126 8.52 3.93 18.03
CA SER A 126 9.19 4.46 19.22
C SER A 126 9.69 5.89 19.03
N ARG A 127 9.83 6.34 17.77
CA ARG A 127 10.28 7.69 17.37
C ARG A 127 9.38 8.27 16.30
N ALA A 128 9.33 9.59 16.19
CA ALA A 128 8.66 10.28 15.10
C ALA A 128 9.50 10.12 13.81
N ARG A 129 9.05 9.27 12.88
CA ARG A 129 9.73 9.02 11.61
C ARG A 129 8.79 8.96 10.40
N SER A 130 7.52 9.31 10.59
CA SER A 130 6.59 9.38 9.48
C SER A 130 6.74 10.73 8.77
N ILE A 131 7.11 10.67 7.49
CA ILE A 131 7.25 11.83 6.59
C ILE A 131 5.96 11.89 5.77
N ARG A 132 5.42 13.09 5.54
CA ARG A 132 4.18 13.27 4.78
C ARG A 132 4.41 14.01 3.49
N CYS A 133 3.77 13.54 2.42
CA CYS A 133 3.74 14.27 1.16
C CYS A 133 2.91 15.56 1.32
N GLU A 134 3.34 16.64 0.67
CA GLU A 134 2.54 17.87 0.55
C GLU A 134 1.26 17.62 -0.27
N GLY A 135 0.27 18.52 -0.13
CA GLY A 135 -0.98 18.44 -0.89
C GLY A 135 -2.04 17.48 -0.33
N GLY A 136 -1.84 16.94 0.91
CA GLY A 136 -2.90 16.21 1.63
C GLY A 136 -3.12 14.78 1.18
N GLY A 137 -2.04 14.03 0.96
CA GLY A 137 -2.05 12.61 0.61
C GLY A 137 -0.98 12.24 -0.40
N ALA A 138 -1.03 11.01 -0.91
CA ALA A 138 -0.05 10.53 -1.88
C ALA A 138 -0.35 10.94 -3.35
N VAL A 139 -1.39 11.74 -3.59
CA VAL A 139 -1.77 12.15 -4.96
C VAL A 139 -0.63 12.90 -5.64
N GLY A 140 -0.01 13.89 -4.97
CA GLY A 140 1.12 14.64 -5.51
C GLY A 140 2.32 13.76 -5.82
N LEU A 141 2.65 12.83 -4.91
CA LEU A 141 3.69 11.82 -5.13
C LEU A 141 3.41 10.99 -6.38
N MET A 142 2.20 10.46 -6.51
CA MET A 142 1.83 9.60 -7.64
C MET A 142 1.81 10.37 -8.97
N THR A 143 1.32 11.62 -8.97
CA THR A 143 1.33 12.50 -10.15
C THR A 143 2.75 12.78 -10.61
N THR A 144 3.64 13.18 -9.68
CA THR A 144 5.05 13.42 -9.99
C THR A 144 5.71 12.20 -10.63
N LEU A 145 5.51 11.01 -10.08
CA LEU A 145 6.11 9.79 -10.63
C LEU A 145 5.52 9.40 -11.99
N LEU A 146 4.24 9.66 -12.21
CA LEU A 146 3.59 9.43 -13.50
C LEU A 146 4.17 10.34 -14.58
N ASP A 147 4.37 11.63 -14.27
CA ASP A 147 5.00 12.60 -15.17
C ASP A 147 6.42 12.15 -15.52
N ARG A 148 7.22 11.74 -14.52
CA ARG A 148 8.57 11.20 -14.74
C ARG A 148 8.57 9.94 -15.60
N ALA A 149 7.60 9.03 -15.41
CA ALA A 149 7.50 7.83 -16.24
C ALA A 149 7.20 8.17 -17.71
N SER A 150 6.33 9.15 -17.95
CA SER A 150 6.02 9.68 -19.29
C SER A 150 7.26 10.33 -19.93
N GLU A 151 7.93 11.23 -19.19
CA GLU A 151 9.16 11.92 -19.65
C GLU A 151 10.29 10.94 -19.99
N ALA A 152 10.41 9.85 -19.22
CA ALA A 152 11.38 8.79 -19.47
C ALA A 152 11.07 7.91 -20.70
N GLY A 153 9.91 8.11 -21.34
CA GLY A 153 9.48 7.33 -22.52
C GLY A 153 9.11 5.88 -22.18
N ILE A 154 8.60 5.63 -20.96
CA ILE A 154 8.06 4.33 -20.58
C ILE A 154 6.73 4.13 -21.31
N ALA A 155 6.54 2.97 -21.95
CA ALA A 155 5.26 2.63 -22.59
C ALA A 155 4.22 2.33 -21.51
N LEU A 156 3.19 3.20 -21.37
CA LEU A 156 2.16 3.12 -20.35
C LEU A 156 0.87 2.56 -20.96
N LEU A 157 0.46 1.35 -20.58
CA LEU A 157 -0.74 0.66 -21.07
C LEU A 157 -1.78 0.58 -19.96
N GLY A 158 -2.65 1.59 -19.88
CA GLY A 158 -3.80 1.59 -18.99
C GLY A 158 -4.95 0.75 -19.53
N GLN A 159 -5.94 0.44 -18.67
CA GLN A 159 -7.12 -0.38 -19.01
C GLN A 159 -6.74 -1.71 -19.67
N THR A 160 -5.57 -2.23 -19.32
CA THR A 160 -4.99 -3.45 -19.86
C THR A 160 -4.76 -4.44 -18.72
N THR A 161 -5.50 -5.54 -18.74
CA THR A 161 -5.44 -6.58 -17.70
C THR A 161 -4.40 -7.63 -18.07
N ALA A 162 -3.48 -7.89 -17.15
CA ALA A 162 -2.56 -9.01 -17.23
C ALA A 162 -3.31 -10.33 -16.97
N ILE A 163 -3.22 -11.27 -17.88
CA ILE A 163 -3.97 -12.54 -17.85
C ILE A 163 -3.08 -13.72 -17.48
N GLU A 164 -1.84 -13.75 -18.00
CA GLU A 164 -0.92 -14.84 -17.80
C GLU A 164 0.52 -14.39 -17.97
N VAL A 165 1.42 -14.88 -17.09
CA VAL A 165 2.86 -14.79 -17.27
C VAL A 165 3.28 -15.89 -18.23
N LEU A 166 3.78 -15.51 -19.40
CA LEU A 166 4.29 -16.43 -20.42
C LEU A 166 5.66 -16.97 -19.98
N LYS A 167 5.91 -18.24 -20.28
CA LYS A 167 7.17 -18.91 -19.94
C LYS A 167 7.86 -19.46 -21.19
N ASP A 168 9.19 -19.46 -21.16
CA ASP A 168 9.98 -20.16 -22.15
C ASP A 168 9.98 -21.69 -21.92
N ALA A 169 10.66 -22.41 -22.79
CA ALA A 169 10.78 -23.87 -22.69
C ALA A 169 11.53 -24.34 -21.43
N GLY A 170 12.32 -23.47 -20.79
CA GLY A 170 13.02 -23.73 -19.55
C GLY A 170 12.18 -23.42 -18.29
N GLY A 171 10.96 -22.88 -18.47
CA GLY A 171 10.07 -22.48 -17.38
C GLY A 171 10.35 -21.09 -16.81
N ALA A 172 11.28 -20.32 -17.37
CA ALA A 172 11.52 -18.94 -16.98
C ALA A 172 10.43 -18.00 -17.52
N ALA A 173 10.14 -16.91 -16.81
CA ALA A 173 9.23 -15.88 -17.29
C ALA A 173 9.82 -15.19 -18.54
N ALA A 174 9.07 -15.17 -19.63
CA ALA A 174 9.46 -14.71 -20.95
C ALA A 174 8.52 -13.66 -21.54
N GLY A 175 7.50 -13.25 -20.79
CA GLY A 175 6.55 -12.26 -21.25
C GLY A 175 5.22 -12.28 -20.49
N LEU A 176 4.26 -11.57 -21.06
CA LEU A 176 2.94 -11.38 -20.49
C LEU A 176 1.86 -11.45 -21.56
N LEU A 177 0.83 -12.23 -21.32
CA LEU A 177 -0.43 -12.15 -22.09
C LEU A 177 -1.37 -11.16 -21.39
N CYS A 178 -1.89 -10.22 -22.15
CA CYS A 178 -2.80 -9.19 -21.67
C CYS A 178 -4.07 -9.14 -22.51
N HIS A 179 -5.10 -8.52 -21.95
CA HIS A 179 -6.30 -8.10 -22.67
C HIS A 179 -6.58 -6.62 -22.38
N GLY A 180 -6.64 -5.81 -23.41
CA GLY A 180 -6.88 -4.37 -23.34
C GLY A 180 -8.04 -3.91 -24.22
N PRO A 181 -8.22 -2.59 -24.40
CA PRO A 181 -9.29 -2.03 -25.22
C PRO A 181 -9.26 -2.52 -26.67
N ASP A 182 -8.07 -2.77 -27.21
CA ASP A 182 -7.85 -3.23 -28.58
C ASP A 182 -7.82 -4.78 -28.72
N GLY A 183 -8.17 -5.50 -27.66
CA GLY A 183 -8.19 -6.95 -27.63
C GLY A 183 -6.95 -7.58 -26.99
N TRP A 184 -6.55 -8.76 -27.48
CA TRP A 184 -5.44 -9.53 -26.93
C TRP A 184 -4.10 -8.95 -27.33
N LEU A 185 -3.18 -8.90 -26.35
CA LEU A 185 -1.82 -8.40 -26.51
C LEU A 185 -0.84 -9.36 -25.85
N GLU A 186 0.14 -9.84 -26.61
CA GLU A 186 1.30 -10.58 -26.14
C GLU A 186 2.48 -9.63 -26.04
N ILE A 187 3.11 -9.55 -24.86
CA ILE A 187 4.33 -8.77 -24.64
C ILE A 187 5.46 -9.74 -24.35
N GLU A 188 6.36 -9.94 -25.29
CA GLU A 188 7.60 -10.67 -25.10
C GLU A 188 8.55 -9.82 -24.24
N ALA A 189 9.12 -10.39 -23.17
CA ALA A 189 9.97 -9.63 -22.25
C ALA A 189 11.07 -10.50 -21.62
N GLY A 190 12.24 -9.91 -21.40
CA GLY A 190 13.35 -10.55 -20.68
C GLY A 190 13.12 -10.67 -19.18
N ALA A 191 12.21 -9.87 -18.61
CA ALA A 191 11.78 -9.96 -17.22
C ALA A 191 10.33 -9.47 -17.05
N VAL A 192 9.60 -10.11 -16.13
CA VAL A 192 8.26 -9.71 -15.70
C VAL A 192 8.32 -9.31 -14.22
N LEU A 193 7.82 -8.11 -13.88
CA LEU A 193 7.78 -7.60 -12.52
C LEU A 193 6.32 -7.36 -12.09
N LEU A 194 5.88 -8.10 -11.07
CA LEU A 194 4.55 -7.96 -10.50
C LEU A 194 4.56 -6.91 -9.38
N ALA A 195 3.80 -5.83 -9.55
CA ALA A 195 3.57 -4.76 -8.57
C ALA A 195 2.07 -4.46 -8.43
N CYS A 196 1.25 -5.53 -8.42
CA CYS A 196 -0.20 -5.48 -8.55
C CYS A 196 -0.93 -5.05 -7.26
N GLY A 197 -0.20 -4.84 -6.14
CA GLY A 197 -0.82 -4.55 -4.85
C GLY A 197 -1.43 -5.78 -4.18
N GLY A 198 -2.30 -5.56 -3.21
CA GLY A 198 -2.89 -6.60 -2.37
C GLY A 198 -4.21 -7.16 -2.87
N MET A 199 -4.96 -7.79 -1.94
CA MET A 199 -6.22 -8.48 -2.21
C MET A 199 -7.40 -7.94 -1.40
N GLY A 200 -7.30 -6.70 -0.87
CA GLY A 200 -8.30 -6.19 0.07
C GLY A 200 -9.72 -6.16 -0.49
N ARG A 201 -9.89 -6.11 -1.81
CA ARG A 201 -11.21 -6.04 -2.45
C ARG A 201 -11.98 -7.37 -2.50
N ILE A 202 -11.35 -8.50 -2.18
CA ILE A 202 -12.09 -9.76 -2.01
C ILE A 202 -12.95 -9.76 -0.74
N PHE A 203 -12.74 -8.80 0.16
CA PHE A 203 -13.54 -8.61 1.36
C PHE A 203 -14.66 -7.59 1.12
N PRO A 204 -15.85 -7.79 1.74
CA PRO A 204 -17.02 -6.94 1.49
C PRO A 204 -16.87 -5.52 2.01
N VAL A 205 -16.03 -5.30 3.04
CA VAL A 205 -15.76 -3.98 3.63
C VAL A 205 -14.26 -3.73 3.61
N THR A 206 -13.83 -2.75 2.81
CA THR A 206 -12.42 -2.46 2.60
C THR A 206 -12.20 -1.01 2.21
N SER A 207 -11.07 -0.45 2.64
CA SER A 207 -10.57 0.86 2.19
C SER A 207 -9.76 0.78 0.90
N ASN A 208 -9.59 -0.42 0.34
CA ASN A 208 -8.80 -0.63 -0.86
C ASN A 208 -9.52 -0.19 -2.13
N HIS A 209 -8.73 0.18 -3.13
CA HIS A 209 -9.22 0.46 -4.48
C HIS A 209 -9.97 -0.76 -5.05
N ALA A 210 -10.96 -0.51 -5.92
CA ALA A 210 -11.80 -1.56 -6.52
C ALA A 210 -11.00 -2.64 -7.28
N LEU A 211 -9.81 -2.31 -7.76
CA LEU A 211 -8.93 -3.20 -8.51
C LEU A 211 -7.85 -3.89 -7.64
N ALA A 212 -7.92 -3.79 -6.30
CA ALA A 212 -7.09 -4.58 -5.40
C ALA A 212 -7.73 -5.96 -5.15
N ASP A 213 -7.93 -6.71 -6.21
CA ASP A 213 -8.74 -7.93 -6.29
C ASP A 213 -7.97 -9.23 -6.07
N GLY A 214 -6.65 -9.15 -5.86
CA GLY A 214 -5.78 -10.31 -5.66
C GLY A 214 -5.36 -11.03 -6.95
N SER A 215 -5.71 -10.53 -8.12
CA SER A 215 -5.30 -11.12 -9.42
C SER A 215 -3.79 -11.29 -9.56
N GLY A 216 -2.99 -10.40 -8.95
CA GLY A 216 -1.54 -10.52 -8.93
C GLY A 216 -1.03 -11.79 -8.22
N TYR A 217 -1.68 -12.21 -7.15
CA TYR A 217 -1.35 -13.48 -6.46
C TYR A 217 -1.65 -14.68 -7.35
N TYR A 218 -2.78 -14.65 -8.07
CA TYR A 218 -3.11 -15.69 -9.03
C TYR A 218 -2.08 -15.78 -10.17
N LEU A 219 -1.68 -14.65 -10.74
CA LEU A 219 -0.62 -14.60 -11.77
C LEU A 219 0.68 -15.21 -11.27
N ALA A 220 1.13 -14.82 -10.08
CA ALA A 220 2.34 -15.35 -9.47
C ALA A 220 2.26 -16.85 -9.22
N LEU A 221 1.17 -17.33 -8.61
CA LEU A 221 0.95 -18.74 -8.31
C LEU A 221 0.88 -19.59 -9.60
N LYS A 222 0.14 -19.12 -10.61
CA LYS A 222 0.03 -19.80 -11.90
C LYS A 222 1.37 -19.89 -12.62
N ALA A 223 2.22 -18.87 -12.46
CA ALA A 223 3.59 -18.89 -12.98
C ALA A 223 4.50 -19.87 -12.24
N GLY A 224 4.16 -20.29 -11.01
CA GLY A 224 4.93 -21.21 -10.18
C GLY A 224 5.68 -20.53 -9.03
N ALA A 225 5.39 -19.26 -8.73
CA ALA A 225 5.93 -18.58 -7.57
C ALA A 225 5.28 -19.08 -6.27
N VAL A 226 6.02 -18.99 -5.17
CA VAL A 226 5.55 -19.39 -3.84
C VAL A 226 4.81 -18.22 -3.19
N LEU A 227 3.67 -18.51 -2.57
CA LEU A 227 2.92 -17.57 -1.73
C LEU A 227 3.04 -17.99 -0.27
N THR A 228 3.14 -17.00 0.64
CA THR A 228 3.23 -17.22 2.09
C THR A 228 2.45 -16.18 2.86
N ASP A 229 2.04 -16.50 4.08
CA ASP A 229 1.44 -15.59 5.07
C ASP A 229 0.12 -14.92 4.61
N LEU A 230 -0.61 -15.50 3.66
CA LEU A 230 -1.85 -14.92 3.09
C LEU A 230 -2.97 -14.77 4.13
N GLU A 231 -2.91 -15.48 5.25
CA GLU A 231 -3.84 -15.35 6.37
C GLU A 231 -3.69 -14.03 7.13
N PHE A 232 -2.55 -13.33 7.00
CA PHE A 232 -2.33 -12.07 7.69
C PHE A 232 -2.90 -10.89 6.90
N VAL A 233 -4.04 -10.41 7.36
CA VAL A 233 -4.74 -9.26 6.79
C VAL A 233 -4.89 -8.18 7.86
N GLN A 234 -4.43 -6.96 7.57
CA GLN A 234 -4.55 -5.83 8.47
C GLN A 234 -5.89 -5.14 8.30
N PHE A 235 -6.52 -4.82 9.44
CA PHE A 235 -7.72 -4.01 9.48
C PHE A 235 -7.41 -2.58 9.89
N THR A 236 -8.04 -1.59 9.23
CA THR A 236 -8.21 -0.26 9.79
C THR A 236 -9.38 -0.34 10.78
N PRO A 237 -9.21 0.13 12.02
CA PRO A 237 -10.24 -0.09 13.04
C PRO A 237 -11.51 0.72 12.78
N THR A 238 -11.37 1.89 12.17
CA THR A 238 -12.45 2.85 12.02
C THR A 238 -12.52 3.40 10.60
N SER A 239 -13.43 2.83 9.82
CA SER A 239 -13.87 3.36 8.54
C SER A 239 -15.38 3.56 8.59
N LEU A 240 -15.90 4.53 7.85
CA LEU A 240 -17.35 4.79 7.79
C LEU A 240 -18.08 3.50 7.39
N ALA A 241 -19.06 3.10 8.21
CA ALA A 241 -19.93 1.98 7.94
C ALA A 241 -21.25 2.41 7.30
N TRP A 242 -21.68 3.63 7.60
CA TRP A 242 -22.93 4.23 7.14
C TRP A 242 -22.75 5.76 6.98
N PRO A 243 -23.42 6.42 6.02
CA PRO A 243 -24.29 5.82 4.98
C PRO A 243 -23.52 5.12 3.88
N PRO A 244 -24.20 4.31 3.01
CA PRO A 244 -23.57 3.47 1.99
C PRO A 244 -22.66 4.23 0.99
N GLU A 245 -23.00 5.47 0.66
CA GLU A 245 -22.31 6.32 -0.31
C GLU A 245 -20.88 6.64 0.10
N VAL A 246 -20.61 6.64 1.40
CA VAL A 246 -19.28 6.96 1.98
C VAL A 246 -18.64 5.78 2.70
N ARG A 247 -19.27 4.60 2.62
CA ARG A 247 -18.79 3.38 3.28
C ARG A 247 -17.36 3.03 2.86
N GLY A 248 -16.55 2.62 3.83
CA GLY A 248 -15.15 2.27 3.61
C GLY A 248 -14.21 3.48 3.60
N THR A 249 -14.73 4.72 3.79
CA THR A 249 -13.85 5.87 3.97
C THR A 249 -13.21 5.82 5.34
N SER A 250 -11.88 5.65 5.38
CA SER A 250 -11.13 5.64 6.64
C SER A 250 -11.24 6.98 7.37
N THR A 251 -11.41 6.92 8.68
CA THR A 251 -11.38 8.13 9.55
C THR A 251 -10.00 8.77 9.63
N GLY A 252 -8.96 8.09 9.14
CA GLY A 252 -7.57 8.53 9.22
C GLY A 252 -6.86 8.00 10.47
N GLY A 253 -5.54 7.75 10.31
CA GLY A 253 -4.73 7.11 11.36
C GLY A 253 -4.53 7.92 12.64
N GLY A 254 -4.88 9.21 12.63
CA GLY A 254 -4.69 10.12 13.78
C GLY A 254 -5.97 10.47 14.53
N LEU A 255 -7.17 10.14 14.01
CA LEU A 255 -8.43 10.55 14.63
C LEU A 255 -8.60 9.98 16.03
N MET A 256 -8.39 8.67 16.19
CA MET A 256 -8.58 7.98 17.46
C MET A 256 -7.63 8.44 18.58
N ALA A 257 -6.56 9.13 18.23
CA ALA A 257 -5.62 9.73 19.19
C ALA A 257 -5.95 11.20 19.53
N GLN A 258 -7.00 11.78 18.92
CA GLN A 258 -7.38 13.17 19.24
C GLN A 258 -8.11 13.22 20.60
N PRO A 259 -7.78 14.18 21.46
CA PRO A 259 -8.51 14.40 22.72
C PRO A 259 -10.02 14.62 22.46
N GLY A 260 -10.85 14.00 23.27
CA GLY A 260 -12.32 14.13 23.18
C GLY A 260 -13.00 13.14 22.23
N VAL A 261 -12.26 12.40 21.39
CA VAL A 261 -12.85 11.32 20.57
C VAL A 261 -13.23 10.14 21.46
N LYS A 262 -14.42 9.59 21.24
CA LYS A 262 -14.94 8.44 22.00
C LYS A 262 -15.53 7.40 21.05
N LEU A 263 -15.29 6.12 21.33
CA LEU A 263 -15.97 4.99 20.72
C LEU A 263 -17.09 4.50 21.65
N LEU A 264 -18.31 4.53 21.13
CA LEU A 264 -19.49 4.12 21.88
C LEU A 264 -20.18 2.96 21.16
N ASN A 265 -20.65 1.96 21.93
CA ASN A 265 -21.51 0.92 21.37
C ASN A 265 -22.96 1.43 21.19
N ALA A 266 -23.86 0.59 20.68
CA ALA A 266 -25.26 0.96 20.45
C ALA A 266 -26.03 1.35 21.75
N ARG A 267 -25.51 0.97 22.92
CA ARG A 267 -26.07 1.36 24.23
C ARG A 267 -25.53 2.69 24.75
N GLY A 268 -24.62 3.34 23.99
CA GLY A 268 -23.97 4.57 24.43
C GLY A 268 -22.81 4.37 25.40
N GLU A 269 -22.36 3.14 25.63
CA GLU A 269 -21.24 2.84 26.53
C GLU A 269 -19.90 3.07 25.83
N ARG A 270 -18.97 3.77 26.45
CA ARG A 270 -17.57 3.91 26.02
C ARG A 270 -16.83 2.63 26.32
N PHE A 271 -16.87 1.69 25.40
CA PHE A 271 -16.46 0.31 25.63
C PHE A 271 -14.94 0.10 25.74
N MET A 272 -14.11 1.03 25.26
CA MET A 272 -12.65 0.89 25.30
C MET A 272 -12.09 0.78 26.73
N HIS A 273 -12.78 1.25 27.73
CA HIS A 273 -12.44 1.00 29.14
C HIS A 273 -12.33 -0.49 29.50
N ARG A 274 -13.02 -1.37 28.79
CA ARG A 274 -12.98 -2.83 29.01
C ARG A 274 -11.82 -3.51 28.29
N TYR A 275 -11.31 -2.92 27.20
CA TYR A 275 -10.36 -3.57 26.30
C TYR A 275 -8.95 -3.03 26.42
N ASP A 276 -8.80 -1.73 26.66
CA ASP A 276 -7.53 -1.05 26.90
C ASP A 276 -7.77 0.20 27.75
N PRO A 277 -7.86 0.04 29.08
CA PRO A 277 -8.19 1.15 29.99
C PRO A 277 -7.10 2.23 30.06
N GLU A 278 -5.86 1.91 29.67
CA GLU A 278 -4.75 2.86 29.72
C GLU A 278 -4.72 3.78 28.48
N ARG A 279 -4.97 3.22 27.30
CA ARG A 279 -4.85 3.96 26.03
C ARG A 279 -6.19 4.36 25.44
N LEU A 280 -7.26 3.68 25.83
CA LEU A 280 -8.62 3.89 25.31
C LEU A 280 -8.63 3.88 23.76
N GLU A 281 -9.18 4.91 23.14
CA GLU A 281 -9.26 5.04 21.68
C GLU A 281 -7.89 5.25 21.00
N ALA A 282 -6.85 5.67 21.74
CA ALA A 282 -5.48 5.75 21.24
C ALA A 282 -4.75 4.39 21.20
N SER A 283 -5.46 3.29 21.44
CA SER A 283 -4.93 1.93 21.37
C SER A 283 -4.47 1.53 19.97
N THR A 284 -3.79 0.36 19.87
CA THR A 284 -3.31 -0.16 18.60
C THR A 284 -4.46 -0.60 17.70
N ARG A 285 -4.23 -0.61 16.38
CA ARG A 285 -5.27 -0.97 15.39
C ARG A 285 -5.89 -2.34 15.63
N ASP A 286 -5.08 -3.31 16.00
CA ASP A 286 -5.51 -4.68 16.24
C ASP A 286 -6.38 -4.79 17.50
N VAL A 287 -6.05 -4.04 18.57
CA VAL A 287 -6.86 -3.99 19.79
C VAL A 287 -8.21 -3.30 19.51
N LEU A 288 -8.18 -2.13 18.85
CA LEU A 288 -9.40 -1.41 18.48
C LEU A 288 -10.32 -2.26 17.58
N SER A 289 -9.76 -2.87 16.53
CA SER A 289 -10.54 -3.69 15.60
C SER A 289 -11.20 -4.88 16.30
N ARG A 290 -10.46 -5.58 17.17
CA ARG A 290 -11.02 -6.70 17.96
C ARG A 290 -12.06 -6.24 18.97
N ALA A 291 -11.87 -5.09 19.61
CA ALA A 291 -12.84 -4.51 20.54
C ALA A 291 -14.15 -4.19 19.82
N ILE A 292 -14.10 -3.49 18.69
CA ILE A 292 -15.28 -3.17 17.87
C ILE A 292 -15.97 -4.45 17.40
N PHE A 293 -15.18 -5.40 16.87
CA PHE A 293 -15.75 -6.68 16.43
C PHE A 293 -16.49 -7.43 17.54
N ARG A 294 -15.94 -7.44 18.77
CA ARG A 294 -16.60 -8.06 19.93
C ARG A 294 -17.89 -7.34 20.30
N GLU A 295 -17.90 -6.00 20.34
CA GLU A 295 -19.12 -5.24 20.63
C GLU A 295 -20.23 -5.59 19.62
N VAL A 296 -19.89 -5.65 18.33
CA VAL A 296 -20.84 -5.99 17.28
C VAL A 296 -21.29 -7.45 17.39
N SER A 297 -20.37 -8.40 17.55
CA SER A 297 -20.70 -9.83 17.58
C SER A 297 -21.50 -10.26 18.82
N GLU A 298 -21.36 -9.52 19.93
CA GLU A 298 -22.11 -9.73 21.16
C GLU A 298 -23.44 -8.95 21.22
N GLY A 299 -23.88 -8.40 20.09
CA GLY A 299 -25.19 -7.72 19.95
C GLY A 299 -25.24 -6.31 20.56
N ARG A 300 -24.08 -5.66 20.73
CA ARG A 300 -23.99 -4.27 21.17
C ARG A 300 -23.59 -3.31 20.03
N GLY A 301 -23.55 -3.81 18.80
CA GLY A 301 -23.35 -3.00 17.60
C GLY A 301 -24.61 -2.26 17.16
N THR A 302 -24.44 -1.25 16.29
CA THR A 302 -25.53 -0.57 15.60
C THR A 302 -26.24 -1.51 14.60
N PRO A 303 -27.41 -1.14 14.05
CA PRO A 303 -28.08 -1.95 13.03
C PRO A 303 -27.25 -2.22 11.78
N HIS A 304 -26.23 -1.40 11.51
CA HIS A 304 -25.32 -1.56 10.38
C HIS A 304 -24.04 -2.33 10.73
N HIS A 305 -24.04 -3.10 11.82
CA HIS A 305 -22.91 -3.87 12.33
C HIS A 305 -21.67 -3.00 12.61
N ALA A 306 -21.88 -1.86 13.24
CA ALA A 306 -20.88 -0.83 13.50
C ALA A 306 -20.92 -0.36 14.97
N VAL A 307 -20.08 0.61 15.30
CA VAL A 307 -20.09 1.36 16.56
C VAL A 307 -20.10 2.86 16.25
N TRP A 308 -20.44 3.68 17.25
CA TRP A 308 -20.44 5.12 17.12
C TRP A 308 -19.07 5.72 17.40
N VAL A 309 -18.64 6.68 16.55
CA VAL A 309 -17.64 7.69 16.91
C VAL A 309 -18.38 8.95 17.33
N ASP A 310 -18.04 9.43 18.51
CA ASP A 310 -18.52 10.69 19.07
C ASP A 310 -17.34 11.68 19.11
N MET A 311 -17.48 12.81 18.42
CA MET A 311 -16.48 13.87 18.33
C MET A 311 -17.00 15.20 18.87
N SER A 312 -18.09 15.20 19.62
CA SER A 312 -18.74 16.43 20.14
C SER A 312 -17.86 17.28 21.06
N GLU A 313 -16.85 16.65 21.68
CA GLU A 313 -15.90 17.30 22.59
C GLU A 313 -14.51 17.53 21.96
N THR A 314 -14.38 17.43 20.64
CA THR A 314 -13.08 17.54 19.96
C THR A 314 -12.83 18.93 19.37
N ASP A 315 -11.55 19.29 19.21
CA ASP A 315 -11.15 20.46 18.43
C ASP A 315 -11.29 20.19 16.93
N ARG A 316 -12.18 20.93 16.27
CA ARG A 316 -12.44 20.82 14.82
C ARG A 316 -11.16 21.04 13.97
N ALA A 317 -10.29 21.98 14.37
CA ALA A 317 -9.07 22.28 13.62
C ALA A 317 -8.06 21.15 13.74
N ALA A 318 -7.88 20.55 14.93
CA ALA A 318 -7.02 19.41 15.14
C ALA A 318 -7.51 18.16 14.36
N VAL A 319 -8.82 17.90 14.37
CA VAL A 319 -9.41 16.81 13.57
C VAL A 319 -9.22 17.04 12.07
N ALA A 320 -9.38 18.27 11.58
CA ALA A 320 -9.20 18.58 10.16
C ALA A 320 -7.78 18.29 9.65
N GLN A 321 -6.76 18.49 10.49
CA GLN A 321 -5.36 18.18 10.14
C GLN A 321 -5.10 16.69 9.93
N VAL A 322 -5.80 15.81 10.64
CA VAL A 322 -5.54 14.36 10.61
C VAL A 322 -6.58 13.55 9.84
N SER A 323 -7.76 14.13 9.57
CA SER A 323 -8.93 13.42 9.04
C SER A 323 -9.65 14.18 7.91
N GLY A 324 -8.97 15.04 7.18
CA GLY A 324 -9.57 15.91 6.17
C GLY A 324 -10.38 15.17 5.08
N ARG A 325 -9.93 13.97 4.64
CA ARG A 325 -10.68 13.14 3.68
C ARG A 325 -12.00 12.64 4.28
N PHE A 326 -11.96 12.15 5.51
CA PHE A 326 -13.14 11.70 6.24
C PHE A 326 -14.15 12.84 6.39
N LEU A 327 -13.69 14.03 6.84
CA LEU A 327 -14.57 15.19 7.01
C LEU A 327 -15.25 15.61 5.70
N ARG A 328 -14.51 15.63 4.60
CA ARG A 328 -15.11 15.93 3.27
C ARG A 328 -16.13 14.89 2.85
N ALA A 329 -15.84 13.60 3.07
CA ALA A 329 -16.75 12.54 2.68
C ALA A 329 -18.05 12.60 3.47
N ILE A 330 -17.98 12.77 4.79
CA ILE A 330 -19.17 12.79 5.64
C ILE A 330 -20.01 14.07 5.43
N ALA A 331 -19.35 15.21 5.19
CA ALA A 331 -20.03 16.46 4.86
C ALA A 331 -20.76 16.39 3.50
N ALA A 332 -20.25 15.63 2.52
CA ALA A 332 -20.89 15.45 1.22
C ALA A 332 -22.25 14.73 1.32
N VAL A 333 -22.49 13.99 2.41
CA VAL A 333 -23.77 13.33 2.68
C VAL A 333 -24.60 14.09 3.76
N GLY A 334 -24.21 15.34 4.07
CA GLY A 334 -25.00 16.25 4.91
C GLY A 334 -24.87 16.03 6.41
N ILE A 335 -23.88 15.26 6.89
CA ILE A 335 -23.65 14.97 8.30
C ILE A 335 -22.54 15.86 8.86
N ASP A 336 -22.78 16.54 9.99
CA ASP A 336 -21.73 17.21 10.78
C ASP A 336 -21.29 16.28 11.93
N PRO A 337 -20.11 15.63 11.82
CA PRO A 337 -19.67 14.65 12.79
C PRO A 337 -19.29 15.24 14.17
N PHE A 338 -19.34 16.55 14.33
CA PHE A 338 -19.13 17.24 15.62
C PHE A 338 -20.43 17.50 16.39
N THR A 339 -21.58 17.30 15.75
CA THR A 339 -22.91 17.43 16.38
C THR A 339 -23.69 16.12 16.30
N GLU A 340 -23.31 15.24 15.38
CA GLU A 340 -23.94 13.93 15.17
C GLU A 340 -22.90 12.83 15.28
N ARG A 341 -23.26 11.71 15.88
CA ARG A 341 -22.42 10.52 15.91
C ARG A 341 -22.37 9.85 14.55
N VAL A 342 -21.20 9.33 14.16
CA VAL A 342 -21.03 8.60 12.91
C VAL A 342 -20.73 7.14 13.16
N GLU A 343 -21.25 6.27 12.30
CA GLU A 343 -21.03 4.83 12.39
C GLU A 343 -19.72 4.42 11.74
N VAL A 344 -18.90 3.70 12.49
CA VAL A 344 -17.63 3.14 12.00
C VAL A 344 -17.51 1.66 12.31
N ALA A 345 -16.81 0.95 11.44
CA ALA A 345 -16.49 -0.46 11.59
C ALA A 345 -15.07 -0.75 11.11
N PRO A 346 -14.45 -1.85 11.56
CA PRO A 346 -13.21 -2.33 10.97
C PRO A 346 -13.39 -2.67 9.50
N ASP A 347 -12.40 -2.28 8.69
CA ASP A 347 -12.33 -2.63 7.27
C ASP A 347 -10.98 -3.23 6.91
N VAL A 348 -10.94 -4.04 5.87
CA VAL A 348 -9.69 -4.58 5.34
C VAL A 348 -8.88 -3.48 4.67
N HIS A 349 -7.61 -3.37 5.05
CA HIS A 349 -6.74 -2.26 4.67
C HIS A 349 -5.48 -2.68 3.93
N PHE A 350 -4.83 -3.79 4.33
CA PHE A 350 -3.53 -4.18 3.80
C PHE A 350 -3.33 -5.70 3.93
N ALA A 351 -2.81 -6.35 2.88
CA ALA A 351 -2.36 -7.72 2.92
C ALA A 351 -0.87 -7.76 3.33
N MET A 352 -0.52 -8.50 4.40
CA MET A 352 0.87 -8.60 4.85
C MET A 352 1.60 -9.76 4.22
N GLY A 353 0.88 -10.80 3.82
CA GLY A 353 1.40 -11.94 3.07
C GLY A 353 1.34 -11.73 1.56
N GLY A 354 1.94 -12.65 0.82
CA GLY A 354 1.99 -12.58 -0.63
C GLY A 354 3.08 -13.44 -1.24
N VAL A 355 3.63 -12.96 -2.34
CA VAL A 355 4.71 -13.63 -3.08
C VAL A 355 5.98 -13.63 -2.26
N ALA A 356 6.55 -14.82 -2.05
CA ALA A 356 7.88 -14.97 -1.48
C ALA A 356 8.94 -14.51 -2.49
N ALA A 357 9.66 -13.45 -2.14
CA ALA A 357 10.71 -12.86 -2.96
C ALA A 357 11.93 -12.55 -2.09
N ASP A 358 13.11 -12.50 -2.72
CA ASP A 358 14.33 -12.05 -2.06
C ASP A 358 14.38 -10.51 -1.94
N VAL A 359 15.43 -9.99 -1.33
CA VAL A 359 15.64 -8.55 -1.16
C VAL A 359 15.70 -7.75 -2.46
N ASP A 360 15.92 -8.38 -3.59
CA ASP A 360 15.92 -7.80 -4.93
C ASP A 360 14.63 -8.09 -5.70
N GLY A 361 13.62 -8.60 -5.02
CA GLY A 361 12.32 -8.93 -5.59
C GLY A 361 12.32 -10.20 -6.47
N ARG A 362 13.39 -11.01 -6.49
CA ARG A 362 13.42 -12.25 -7.27
C ARG A 362 12.53 -13.30 -6.63
N THR A 363 11.68 -13.93 -7.44
CA THR A 363 10.87 -15.07 -7.01
C THR A 363 11.61 -16.39 -7.28
N ALA A 364 10.99 -17.52 -6.91
CA ALA A 364 11.49 -18.85 -7.27
C ALA A 364 11.45 -19.13 -8.78
N VAL A 365 10.73 -18.31 -9.56
CA VAL A 365 10.64 -18.44 -11.03
C VAL A 365 11.68 -17.50 -11.67
N PRO A 366 12.66 -18.02 -12.42
CA PRO A 366 13.63 -17.18 -13.12
C PRO A 366 12.94 -16.17 -14.05
N GLY A 367 13.40 -14.92 -14.04
CA GLY A 367 12.79 -13.84 -14.84
C GLY A 367 11.51 -13.23 -14.27
N LEU A 368 10.95 -13.81 -13.18
CA LEU A 368 9.79 -13.25 -12.49
C LEU A 368 10.20 -12.54 -11.20
N PHE A 369 9.78 -11.28 -11.07
CA PHE A 369 10.04 -10.41 -9.92
C PHE A 369 8.74 -9.94 -9.29
N ALA A 370 8.80 -9.53 -8.00
CA ALA A 370 7.67 -8.94 -7.31
C ALA A 370 8.12 -7.81 -6.37
N ALA A 371 7.29 -6.76 -6.18
CA ALA A 371 7.59 -5.64 -5.29
C ALA A 371 6.33 -4.96 -4.75
N GLY A 372 6.41 -4.44 -3.53
CA GLY A 372 5.34 -3.73 -2.81
C GLY A 372 4.37 -4.68 -2.14
N GLU A 373 3.13 -4.25 -1.90
CA GLU A 373 2.12 -4.98 -1.10
C GLU A 373 1.82 -6.41 -1.60
N ILE A 374 2.18 -6.76 -2.84
CA ILE A 374 2.07 -8.13 -3.35
C ILE A 374 3.06 -9.10 -2.70
N THR A 375 4.13 -8.60 -2.06
CA THR A 375 5.19 -9.42 -1.48
C THR A 375 4.97 -9.69 0.01
N ALA A 376 5.51 -10.80 0.50
CA ALA A 376 5.52 -11.17 1.92
C ALA A 376 6.87 -10.85 2.59
N GLY A 377 6.93 -11.00 3.91
CA GLY A 377 8.17 -11.09 4.69
C GLY A 377 8.51 -9.85 5.52
N LEU A 378 8.03 -8.65 5.19
CA LEU A 378 8.34 -7.44 5.96
C LEU A 378 7.43 -7.24 7.18
N HIS A 379 6.15 -7.58 7.06
CA HIS A 379 5.12 -7.10 7.98
C HIS A 379 4.62 -8.12 8.98
N GLY A 380 4.86 -9.41 8.76
CA GLY A 380 4.42 -10.49 9.65
C GLY A 380 2.95 -10.38 10.04
N ALA A 381 2.64 -10.48 11.32
CA ALA A 381 1.25 -10.50 11.81
C ALA A 381 0.50 -9.16 11.63
N THR A 382 1.21 -8.01 11.60
CA THR A 382 0.58 -6.69 11.33
C THR A 382 1.62 -5.66 10.93
N ARG A 383 1.27 -4.82 9.97
CA ARG A 383 2.15 -3.79 9.41
C ARG A 383 2.28 -2.59 10.34
N LEU A 384 3.52 -2.15 10.59
CA LEU A 384 3.81 -0.91 11.27
C LEU A 384 3.32 0.29 10.43
N ASN A 385 2.75 1.30 11.06
CA ASN A 385 2.16 2.45 10.38
C ASN A 385 3.19 3.14 9.46
N SER A 386 2.75 3.72 8.34
CA SER A 386 3.57 4.44 7.35
C SER A 386 4.65 3.59 6.63
N ASN A 387 4.83 2.30 6.96
CA ASN A 387 5.81 1.45 6.27
C ASN A 387 5.38 1.04 4.85
N GLY A 388 4.08 0.95 4.53
CA GLY A 388 3.63 0.37 3.25
C GLY A 388 4.05 1.16 2.01
N LEU A 389 4.02 2.52 2.03
CA LEU A 389 4.54 3.31 0.93
C LEU A 389 6.08 3.27 0.87
N THR A 390 6.75 3.26 2.02
CA THR A 390 8.22 3.14 2.05
C THR A 390 8.67 1.77 1.53
N GLU A 391 7.97 0.68 1.88
CA GLU A 391 8.19 -0.66 1.31
C GLU A 391 8.08 -0.65 -0.21
N ALA A 392 6.97 -0.09 -0.72
CA ALA A 392 6.75 0.03 -2.16
C ALA A 392 7.89 0.81 -2.85
N ALA A 393 8.42 1.85 -2.19
CA ALA A 393 9.54 2.62 -2.72
C ALA A 393 10.85 1.82 -2.70
N VAL A 394 11.24 1.26 -1.55
CA VAL A 394 12.49 0.52 -1.39
C VAL A 394 12.55 -0.67 -2.35
N PHE A 395 11.54 -1.54 -2.28
CA PHE A 395 11.58 -2.78 -3.07
C PHE A 395 11.19 -2.56 -4.54
N GLY A 396 10.42 -1.52 -4.87
CA GLY A 396 10.22 -1.11 -6.26
C GLY A 396 11.53 -0.72 -6.95
N ILE A 397 12.36 0.09 -6.28
CA ILE A 397 13.69 0.49 -6.78
C ILE A 397 14.60 -0.73 -6.94
N ARG A 398 14.67 -1.61 -5.95
CA ARG A 398 15.52 -2.80 -5.97
C ARG A 398 15.11 -3.78 -7.07
N ALA A 399 13.83 -4.14 -7.11
CA ALA A 399 13.29 -5.09 -8.08
C ALA A 399 13.40 -4.56 -9.52
N GLY A 400 13.18 -3.25 -9.74
CA GLY A 400 13.37 -2.63 -11.06
C GLY A 400 14.80 -2.74 -11.56
N ARG A 401 15.79 -2.46 -10.70
CA ARG A 401 17.21 -2.64 -11.03
C ARG A 401 17.57 -4.10 -11.32
N ALA A 402 17.08 -5.01 -10.49
CA ALA A 402 17.35 -6.44 -10.64
C ALA A 402 16.71 -7.02 -11.90
N ALA A 403 15.48 -6.62 -12.24
CA ALA A 403 14.76 -7.02 -13.44
C ALA A 403 15.51 -6.54 -14.71
N ALA A 404 15.94 -5.28 -14.75
CA ALA A 404 16.73 -4.75 -15.87
C ALA A 404 18.06 -5.51 -16.04
N GLY A 405 18.76 -5.78 -14.92
CA GLY A 405 19.99 -6.57 -14.95
C GLY A 405 19.77 -8.02 -15.40
N HIS A 406 18.62 -8.62 -15.10
CA HIS A 406 18.26 -9.95 -15.58
C HIS A 406 17.98 -9.92 -17.09
N ALA A 407 17.13 -9.00 -17.55
CA ALA A 407 16.77 -8.85 -18.95
C ALA A 407 17.99 -8.62 -19.84
N ALA A 408 18.95 -7.81 -19.40
CA ALA A 408 20.21 -7.59 -20.14
C ALA A 408 21.02 -8.88 -20.37
N ARG A 409 20.92 -9.86 -19.47
CA ARG A 409 21.60 -11.16 -19.58
C ARG A 409 20.81 -12.20 -20.38
N SER A 410 19.49 -12.09 -20.45
CA SER A 410 18.63 -13.05 -21.18
C SER A 410 18.75 -12.95 -22.71
N GLY A 411 19.37 -11.89 -23.21
CA GLY A 411 19.65 -11.73 -24.66
C GLY A 411 18.42 -11.31 -25.49
N LEU A 412 17.26 -11.13 -24.90
CA LEU A 412 16.11 -10.50 -25.57
C LEU A 412 16.45 -9.01 -25.71
N ARG A 413 16.84 -8.60 -26.91
CA ARG A 413 16.92 -7.17 -27.28
C ARG A 413 15.66 -6.83 -28.09
N PRO A 414 14.99 -5.70 -27.80
CA PRO A 414 13.79 -5.27 -28.53
C PRO A 414 14.09 -5.00 -30.00
#